data_2dfba5e8e842d5ca8e400f7a93222fbf
#
_entry.id   2dfba5e8e842d5ca8e400f7a93222fbf
#
_cell.length_a   1.000
_cell.length_b   1.000
_cell.length_c   1.000
_cell.angle_alpha   90.00
_cell.angle_beta   90.00
_cell.angle_gamma   90.00
#
_symmetry.space_group_name_H-M   'P 1'
#
loop_
_entity.id
_entity.type
_entity.pdbx_description
1 polymer ?
#
loop_
_entity_poly.entity_id
_entity_poly.type
_entity_poly.pdbx_seq_one_letter_code
_entity_poly.pdbx_strand_id
1 'polypeptide(L)'
;MPDAPSADPVVLGDHVHDSDADHHVYIVECADGTLYTGYTTDVRRRVSEHNDGTGAKYTRGRTPVRLRYLESYRSRSDAMSREYAIKALTRSAKRALFEDI
;
A
#
# COMPACT_ATOMS: atom_id res chain seq x y z
N MET A 1 -14.74 -8.11 9.30
CA MET A 1 -14.65 -7.97 9.02
C MET A 1 -14.61 -7.97 8.63
N PRO A 2 -14.54 -7.91 8.56
CA PRO A 2 -14.47 -7.92 8.20
C PRO A 2 -13.98 -7.92 7.61
N ASP A 3 -13.74 -8.09 7.35
CA ASP A 3 -13.45 -8.12 6.88
C ASP A 3 -12.98 -7.81 6.33
N ALA A 4 -12.90 -7.73 5.99
CA ALA A 4 -12.61 -7.43 5.58
C ALA A 4 -12.18 -7.11 5.18
N PRO A 5 -12.21 -7.08 5.16
CA PRO A 5 -11.89 -6.74 4.83
C PRO A 5 -11.44 -6.35 4.42
N SER A 6 -11.42 -6.33 4.45
CA SER A 6 -11.13 -5.96 4.14
C SER A 6 -10.61 -5.49 4.01
N ALA A 7 -10.73 -5.55 3.95
CA ALA A 7 -10.20 -5.24 3.70
C ALA A 7 -9.51 -4.32 3.89
N ASP A 8 -9.57 -3.75 4.39
CA ASP A 8 -9.08 -2.74 4.51
C ASP A 8 -8.19 -2.61 5.47
N PRO A 9 -7.44 -2.49 5.32
CA PRO A 9 -6.43 -2.58 5.98
C PRO A 9 -6.10 -1.53 6.70
N VAL A 10 -6.36 -1.08 7.22
CA VAL A 10 -6.09 -0.11 7.78
C VAL A 10 -5.23 0.00 8.70
N VAL A 11 -4.78 0.39 8.95
CA VAL A 11 -3.88 0.53 9.60
C VAL A 11 -3.70 1.33 10.51
N LEU A 12 -3.53 1.56 11.11
CA LEU A 12 -3.19 2.16 11.93
C LEU A 12 -3.37 3.15 12.51
N GLY A 13 -3.39 3.27 13.09
CA GLY A 13 -3.45 4.24 13.69
C GLY A 13 -4.46 5.06 13.74
N ASP A 14 -4.64 5.85 14.39
CA ASP A 14 -5.66 6.64 14.43
C ASP A 14 -5.70 7.54 13.37
N HIS A 15 -4.80 7.69 12.66
CA HIS A 15 -4.87 8.58 11.67
C HIS A 15 -5.74 8.20 10.62
N VAL A 16 -6.06 7.02 10.54
CA VAL A 16 -6.86 6.60 9.52
C VAL A 16 -8.11 7.32 9.38
N HIS A 17 -8.67 7.85 10.39
CA HIS A 17 -9.91 8.54 10.32
C HIS A 17 -9.76 10.02 10.13
N ASP A 18 -8.56 10.51 9.96
CA ASP A 18 -8.31 11.90 9.83
C ASP A 18 -8.56 12.29 8.40
N SER A 19 -9.50 13.15 8.15
CA SER A 19 -9.81 13.57 6.79
C SER A 19 -8.67 14.32 6.15
N ASP A 20 -7.67 14.77 6.92
CA ASP A 20 -6.53 15.45 6.38
C ASP A 20 -5.38 14.48 6.05
N ALA A 21 -5.55 13.22 6.32
CA ALA A 21 -4.50 12.23 6.07
C ALA A 21 -4.62 11.72 4.64
N ASP A 22 -4.27 12.55 3.68
CA ASP A 22 -4.42 12.28 2.28
C ASP A 22 -3.20 11.71 1.62
N HIS A 23 -2.15 11.49 2.34
CA HIS A 23 -0.90 10.99 1.78
C HIS A 23 -0.71 9.56 2.25
N HIS A 24 -0.66 8.63 1.31
CA HIS A 24 -0.74 7.21 1.65
C HIS A 24 0.49 6.46 1.18
N VAL A 25 0.97 5.55 2.03
CA VAL A 25 1.99 4.59 1.64
C VAL A 25 1.31 3.23 1.61
N TYR A 26 1.52 2.46 0.58
CA TYR A 26 0.79 1.21 0.41
C TYR A 26 1.72 0.10 -0.05
N ILE A 27 1.31 -1.13 0.17
CA ILE A 27 1.96 -2.29 -0.42
C ILE A 27 0.89 -3.06 -1.16
N VAL A 28 1.18 -3.40 -2.42
CA VAL A 28 0.32 -4.30 -3.19
C VAL A 28 1.07 -5.60 -3.41
N GLU A 29 0.34 -6.67 -3.47
CA GLU A 29 0.90 -7.97 -3.82
C GLU A 29 0.51 -8.27 -5.25
N CYS A 30 1.48 -8.61 -6.06
CA CYS A 30 1.27 -8.91 -7.46
C CYS A 30 0.87 -10.37 -7.65
N ALA A 31 0.41 -10.70 -8.84
CA ALA A 31 -0.03 -12.06 -9.15
C ALA A 31 1.06 -13.09 -8.92
N ASP A 32 2.30 -12.71 -9.12
CA ASP A 32 3.43 -13.62 -8.94
C ASP A 32 3.94 -13.65 -7.49
N GLY A 33 3.25 -13.02 -6.58
CA GLY A 33 3.62 -13.02 -5.16
C GLY A 33 4.63 -11.97 -4.77
N THR A 34 5.12 -11.17 -5.71
CA THR A 34 6.05 -10.11 -5.37
C THR A 34 5.30 -8.93 -4.76
N LEU A 35 6.00 -8.09 -4.03
CA LEU A 35 5.41 -6.97 -3.33
C LEU A 35 5.94 -5.66 -3.89
N TYR A 36 5.06 -4.70 -4.07
CA TYR A 36 5.44 -3.37 -4.54
C TYR A 36 4.97 -2.34 -3.52
N THR A 37 5.86 -1.43 -3.14
CA THR A 37 5.57 -0.35 -2.20
C THR A 37 5.48 0.96 -2.96
N GLY A 38 4.48 1.75 -2.69
CA GLY A 38 4.30 3.03 -3.37
C GLY A 38 3.67 4.08 -2.50
N TYR A 39 3.54 5.27 -3.07
CA TYR A 39 2.92 6.42 -2.44
C TYR A 39 1.84 6.92 -3.37
N THR A 40 0.73 7.37 -2.82
CA THR A 40 -0.33 7.97 -3.61
C THR A 40 -1.20 8.86 -2.73
N THR A 41 -1.94 9.76 -3.38
CA THR A 41 -2.98 10.50 -2.69
C THR A 41 -4.36 9.87 -2.91
N ASP A 42 -4.44 8.81 -3.70
CA ASP A 42 -5.73 8.14 -3.97
C ASP A 42 -5.46 6.65 -4.18
N VAL A 43 -5.59 5.88 -3.12
CA VAL A 43 -5.22 4.46 -3.14
C VAL A 43 -6.08 3.68 -4.12
N ARG A 44 -7.37 3.93 -4.13
CA ARG A 44 -8.27 3.17 -4.98
C ARG A 44 -7.94 3.40 -6.45
N ARG A 45 -7.72 4.65 -6.82
CA ARG A 45 -7.34 4.98 -8.20
C ARG A 45 -6.00 4.35 -8.54
N ARG A 46 -5.04 4.41 -7.63
CA ARG A 46 -3.69 3.90 -7.91
C ARG A 46 -3.67 2.39 -8.10
N VAL A 47 -4.43 1.66 -7.29
CA VAL A 47 -4.52 0.20 -7.45
C VAL A 47 -5.18 -0.12 -8.81
N SER A 48 -6.17 0.65 -9.20
CA SER A 48 -6.81 0.48 -10.49
C SER A 48 -5.83 0.72 -11.63
N GLU A 49 -5.00 1.73 -11.51
CA GLU A 49 -3.96 2.03 -12.51
C GLU A 49 -2.96 0.89 -12.61
N HIS A 50 -2.56 0.32 -11.49
CA HIS A 50 -1.65 -0.83 -11.53
C HIS A 50 -2.29 -1.97 -12.33
N ASN A 51 -3.56 -2.21 -12.09
CA ASN A 51 -4.26 -3.33 -12.73
C ASN A 51 -4.58 -3.07 -14.19
N ASP A 52 -4.64 -1.82 -14.61
CA ASP A 52 -4.85 -1.50 -16.00
C ASP A 52 -3.55 -1.46 -16.76
N GLY A 53 -2.41 -1.60 -16.14
CA GLY A 53 -1.11 -1.55 -16.78
C GLY A 53 -0.57 -0.16 -16.97
N THR A 54 -1.21 0.87 -16.37
CA THR A 54 -0.77 2.23 -16.45
C THR A 54 -0.09 2.70 -15.18
N GLY A 55 0.07 1.81 -14.22
CA GLY A 55 0.74 2.14 -12.97
C GLY A 55 2.24 2.05 -13.09
N ALA A 56 2.89 1.56 -12.05
CA ALA A 56 4.33 1.47 -12.04
C ALA A 56 4.83 0.43 -13.02
N LYS A 57 6.01 0.67 -13.55
CA LYS A 57 6.63 -0.27 -14.44
C LYS A 57 6.78 -1.64 -13.80
N TYR A 58 7.13 -1.65 -12.52
CA TYR A 58 7.32 -2.90 -11.78
C TYR A 58 6.08 -3.79 -11.81
N THR A 59 4.89 -3.20 -11.74
CA THR A 59 3.67 -3.99 -11.63
C THR A 59 3.13 -4.43 -12.99
N ARG A 60 3.65 -3.89 -14.08
CA ARG A 60 3.21 -4.28 -15.42
C ARG A 60 3.58 -5.73 -15.64
N GLY A 61 2.67 -6.50 -16.15
CA GLY A 61 2.90 -7.91 -16.40
C GLY A 61 2.83 -8.77 -15.15
N ARG A 62 2.51 -8.18 -14.00
CA ARG A 62 2.40 -8.91 -12.75
C ARG A 62 1.00 -8.79 -12.15
N THR A 63 0.04 -8.37 -12.97
CA THR A 63 -1.34 -8.17 -12.51
C THR A 63 -2.10 -9.50 -12.51
N PRO A 64 -3.13 -9.61 -11.72
CA PRO A 64 -3.71 -8.54 -10.94
C PRO A 64 -2.91 -8.31 -9.65
N VAL A 65 -2.92 -7.07 -9.19
CA VAL A 65 -2.34 -6.75 -7.90
C VAL A 65 -3.45 -6.49 -6.92
N ARG A 66 -3.20 -6.68 -5.65
CA ARG A 66 -4.18 -6.37 -4.62
C ARG A 66 -3.53 -5.66 -3.46
N LEU A 67 -4.26 -4.75 -2.87
CA LEU A 67 -3.77 -3.99 -1.75
C LEU A 67 -3.64 -4.87 -0.52
N ARG A 68 -2.49 -4.84 0.13
CA ARG A 68 -2.24 -5.63 1.33
C ARG A 68 -1.97 -4.78 2.56
N TYR A 69 -1.53 -3.54 2.37
CA TYR A 69 -1.13 -2.72 3.52
C TYR A 69 -1.29 -1.25 3.18
N LEU A 70 -1.66 -0.44 4.16
CA LEU A 70 -1.89 0.97 3.96
C LEU A 70 -1.55 1.75 5.23
N GLU A 71 -0.82 2.82 5.06
CA GLU A 71 -0.60 3.81 6.13
C GLU A 71 -0.95 5.17 5.55
N SER A 72 -1.49 6.05 6.35
CA SER A 72 -1.89 7.38 5.91
C SER A 72 -1.27 8.45 6.77
N TYR A 73 -0.92 9.57 6.15
CA TYR A 73 -0.21 10.66 6.80
C TYR A 73 -0.80 11.99 6.39
N ARG A 74 -0.66 12.99 7.22
CA ARG A 74 -1.11 14.34 6.92
C ARG A 74 -0.12 15.09 6.04
N SER A 75 1.15 14.74 6.08
CA SER A 75 2.14 15.43 5.30
C SER A 75 2.73 14.52 4.25
N ARG A 76 2.99 15.07 3.10
CA ARG A 76 3.65 14.35 2.03
C ARG A 76 5.05 13.93 2.46
N SER A 77 5.74 14.80 3.17
CA SER A 77 7.09 14.53 3.63
C SER A 77 7.16 13.31 4.52
N ASP A 78 6.21 13.18 5.44
CA ASP A 78 6.17 12.03 6.34
C ASP A 78 5.86 10.76 5.57
N ALA A 79 4.95 10.84 4.63
CA ALA A 79 4.61 9.68 3.81
C ALA A 79 5.80 9.24 2.96
N MET A 80 6.50 10.19 2.34
CA MET A 80 7.64 9.85 1.49
C MET A 80 8.77 9.25 2.30
N SER A 81 8.99 9.74 3.51
CA SER A 81 9.99 9.19 4.40
C SER A 81 9.66 7.75 4.75
N ARG A 82 8.40 7.50 5.02
CA ARG A 82 7.96 6.15 5.36
C ARG A 82 8.03 5.22 4.16
N GLU A 83 7.65 5.71 2.99
CA GLU A 83 7.75 4.91 1.77
C GLU A 83 9.20 4.45 1.55
N TYR A 84 10.13 5.37 1.74
CA TYR A 84 11.54 5.07 1.58
C TYR A 84 11.96 3.97 2.56
N ALA A 85 11.55 4.09 3.80
CA ALA A 85 11.90 3.11 4.83
C ALA A 85 11.31 1.73 4.51
N ILE A 86 10.08 1.67 4.05
CA ILE A 86 9.44 0.39 3.73
C ILE A 86 10.09 -0.22 2.48
N LYS A 87 10.44 0.59 1.50
CA LYS A 87 11.09 0.09 0.30
C LYS A 87 12.41 -0.60 0.62
N ALA A 88 13.07 -0.18 1.67
CA ALA A 88 14.35 -0.76 2.07
C ALA A 88 14.21 -2.09 2.80
N LEU A 89 13.02 -2.49 3.17
CA LEU A 89 12.81 -3.74 3.89
C LEU A 89 12.92 -4.93 2.96
N THR A 90 13.30 -6.06 3.52
CA THR A 90 13.27 -7.32 2.78
C THR A 90 11.83 -7.70 2.50
N ARG A 91 11.62 -8.62 1.59
CA ARG A 91 10.28 -9.12 1.31
C ARG A 91 9.64 -9.69 2.57
N SER A 92 10.39 -10.43 3.33
CA SER A 92 9.90 -11.02 4.57
C SER A 92 9.46 -9.94 5.57
N ALA A 93 10.25 -8.89 5.72
CA ALA A 93 9.92 -7.81 6.63
C ALA A 93 8.70 -7.03 6.14
N LYS A 94 8.54 -6.85 4.84
CA LYS A 94 7.33 -6.22 4.30
C LYS A 94 6.10 -7.06 4.60
N ARG A 95 6.21 -8.36 4.42
CA ARG A 95 5.07 -9.24 4.69
C ARG A 95 4.69 -9.21 6.16
N ALA A 96 5.65 -9.04 7.03
CA ALA A 96 5.38 -8.97 8.47
C ALA A 96 4.53 -7.76 8.84
N LEU A 97 4.48 -6.74 8.00
CA LEU A 97 3.66 -5.57 8.29
C LEU A 97 2.16 -5.89 8.16
N PHE A 98 1.79 -6.87 7.36
CA PHE A 98 0.37 -7.13 7.12
C PHE A 98 -0.03 -8.58 7.35
N GLU A 99 0.90 -9.47 7.55
CA GLU A 99 0.56 -10.84 7.84
C GLU A 99 0.48 -11.03 9.33
N ASP A 100 -0.64 -11.65 9.76
CA ASP A 100 -0.81 -11.80 11.10
C ASP A 100 -0.53 -13.17 11.39
N ILE A 101 0.42 -13.55 11.92
CA ILE A 101 0.71 -14.85 12.14
C ILE A 101 0.40 -15.40 13.18
#